data_363cddb74e23b64ee5da16846f6aa42c
#
_entry.id   363cddb74e23b64ee5da16846f6aa42c
#
_cell.length_a   1.000
_cell.length_b   1.000
_cell.length_c   1.000
_cell.angle_alpha   90.00
_cell.angle_beta   90.00
_cell.angle_gamma   90.00
#
_symmetry.space_group_name_H-M   'P 1'
#
loop_
_entity.id
_entity.type
_entity.pdbx_description
1 polymer ?
#
loop_
_entity_poly.entity_id
_entity_poly.type
_entity_poly.pdbx_seq_one_letter_code
_entity_poly.pdbx_strand_id
1 'polypeptide(L)'
;MTRSGRQSGLAGKAILAGLLLFFPPIIAQAQTVVEVQGGGSSLSGGYGATANFWRSGVDGWVGLGYLDGFRAGAFLRKAAGHGDTLGVGNSALVVRLPTDIFTPGYNLLVQGVSYAGGNRRTSYLAFGGASSAGVGAPAFQPTYIEQPMGAVFLRHSIKPNLYLTTSAIFSGQQTVLPGLEWQPSPELTTGFVLGMGSNRPYAASSVSVREGRVGLLASYVLNPDRFRRAPVPTPNQTEVDRENLTFTYDLSPEFSVGFARQNFVQDSADAQTPIRAVGNTVFAGGRWRELRLTAGVYHSESQDITNLSSYMAVGRELTRWLDAEVYLLQSRPEGQPTVTTPLANLRWRLSSHFGLSQQIVFHHGEPTVLCGASLRTSFGEFGLDYQIVHQPLQPLSPFRSALNLTARLQLGSYSTNLGTYVRPDGTVDYSASGSTFLYMGSFGGIQPQQIGGTMARYVVQGTVRDESGNPVEGAAVKLNDEVVYTNSAGEFFVRVKHPERYTLAVATEEFLLPGRWEVVSAPTTVVATNEKQVTAFEIVLRRAP
;
A
#
# COMPACT_ATOMS: atom_id res chain seq x y z
N MET A 1 19.87 -22.98 -28.21
CA MET A 1 18.48 -22.78 -28.75
C MET A 1 17.71 -24.07 -28.58
N THR A 2 16.97 -24.27 -27.50
CA THR A 2 16.13 -25.46 -27.35
C THR A 2 15.13 -25.33 -26.19
N ARG A 3 13.85 -25.39 -26.52
CA ARG A 3 12.75 -25.99 -25.72
C ARG A 3 12.38 -25.47 -24.33
N SER A 4 12.30 -24.17 -24.06
CA SER A 4 11.67 -23.71 -22.79
C SER A 4 10.26 -23.08 -22.94
N GLY A 5 9.78 -22.85 -24.16
CA GLY A 5 8.54 -22.10 -24.42
C GLY A 5 7.20 -22.86 -24.27
N ARG A 6 7.19 -24.19 -24.03
CA ARG A 6 5.94 -24.98 -23.93
C ARG A 6 5.49 -25.37 -22.51
N GLN A 7 6.35 -25.17 -21.51
CA GLN A 7 6.01 -25.59 -20.12
C GLN A 7 5.24 -24.55 -19.32
N SER A 8 5.31 -23.26 -19.66
CA SER A 8 4.64 -22.20 -18.90
C SER A 8 3.11 -22.21 -19.00
N GLY A 9 2.56 -22.64 -20.14
CA GLY A 9 1.10 -22.71 -20.33
C GLY A 9 0.40 -23.86 -19.60
N LEU A 10 1.10 -24.94 -19.30
CA LEU A 10 0.58 -26.10 -18.57
C LEU A 10 0.59 -25.86 -17.03
N ALA A 11 1.60 -25.16 -16.53
CA ALA A 11 1.71 -24.84 -15.10
C ALA A 11 0.57 -23.91 -14.63
N GLY A 12 0.22 -22.89 -15.41
CA GLY A 12 -0.89 -21.99 -15.08
C GLY A 12 -2.25 -22.69 -15.02
N LYS A 13 -2.50 -23.64 -15.93
CA LYS A 13 -3.73 -24.44 -15.92
C LYS A 13 -3.78 -25.44 -14.77
N ALA A 14 -2.63 -26.02 -14.40
CA ALA A 14 -2.54 -26.94 -13.28
C ALA A 14 -2.71 -26.23 -11.92
N ILE A 15 -2.23 -25.00 -11.78
CA ILE A 15 -2.41 -24.17 -10.58
C ILE A 15 -3.88 -23.80 -10.40
N LEU A 16 -4.57 -23.37 -11.47
CA LEU A 16 -5.98 -23.03 -11.42
C LEU A 16 -6.84 -24.26 -11.11
N ALA A 17 -6.53 -25.41 -11.70
CA ALA A 17 -7.21 -26.68 -11.41
C ALA A 17 -6.90 -27.16 -9.97
N GLY A 18 -5.68 -26.98 -9.49
CA GLY A 18 -5.28 -27.31 -8.12
C GLY A 18 -6.02 -26.46 -7.08
N LEU A 19 -6.14 -25.15 -7.30
CA LEU A 19 -6.93 -24.27 -6.44
C LEU A 19 -8.41 -24.70 -6.35
N LEU A 20 -9.00 -25.10 -7.45
CA LEU A 20 -10.40 -25.57 -7.50
C LEU A 20 -10.61 -26.95 -6.82
N LEU A 21 -9.58 -27.80 -6.79
CA LEU A 21 -9.65 -29.13 -6.18
C LEU A 21 -9.43 -29.10 -4.64
N PHE A 22 -8.78 -28.06 -4.11
CA PHE A 22 -8.54 -27.90 -2.67
C PHE A 22 -9.70 -27.26 -1.89
N PHE A 23 -10.75 -26.80 -2.58
CA PHE A 23 -11.96 -26.33 -1.90
C PHE A 23 -12.81 -27.55 -1.44
N PRO A 24 -12.80 -27.91 -0.16
CA PRO A 24 -13.60 -29.03 0.31
C PRO A 24 -15.11 -28.74 0.13
N PRO A 25 -15.94 -29.77 -0.01
CA PRO A 25 -17.40 -29.63 -0.19
C PRO A 25 -18.12 -28.92 0.96
N ILE A 26 -17.42 -28.56 2.02
CA ILE A 26 -17.92 -27.75 3.15
C ILE A 26 -18.34 -26.33 2.72
N ILE A 27 -17.85 -25.84 1.56
CA ILE A 27 -18.18 -24.51 1.05
C ILE A 27 -19.57 -24.48 0.37
N ALA A 28 -20.13 -25.64 0.03
CA ALA A 28 -21.32 -25.77 -0.81
C ALA A 28 -22.66 -25.38 -0.14
N GLN A 29 -22.69 -25.05 1.15
CA GLN A 29 -23.96 -24.81 1.85
C GLN A 29 -24.18 -23.35 2.34
N ALA A 30 -23.26 -22.43 2.10
CA ALA A 30 -23.43 -21.03 2.48
C ALA A 30 -22.80 -20.09 1.46
N GLN A 31 -23.40 -18.94 1.34
CA GLN A 31 -22.94 -17.85 0.50
C GLN A 31 -21.47 -17.50 0.83
N THR A 32 -20.61 -17.55 -0.17
CA THR A 32 -19.17 -17.30 -0.03
C THR A 32 -18.74 -16.38 -1.15
N VAL A 33 -18.00 -15.34 -0.86
CA VAL A 33 -17.30 -14.54 -1.86
C VAL A 33 -15.86 -15.01 -1.93
N VAL A 34 -15.34 -15.16 -3.13
CA VAL A 34 -13.96 -15.56 -3.38
C VAL A 34 -13.33 -14.54 -4.33
N GLU A 35 -12.25 -13.93 -3.89
CA GLU A 35 -11.38 -13.15 -4.77
C GLU A 35 -10.23 -14.04 -5.21
N VAL A 36 -10.10 -14.24 -6.50
CA VAL A 36 -8.94 -14.95 -7.07
C VAL A 36 -8.00 -13.93 -7.68
N GLN A 37 -6.76 -13.94 -7.21
CA GLN A 37 -5.68 -13.10 -7.74
C GLN A 37 -4.57 -13.99 -8.24
N GLY A 38 -3.95 -13.62 -9.36
CA GLY A 38 -2.81 -14.35 -9.89
C GLY A 38 -1.90 -13.45 -10.70
N GLY A 39 -0.64 -13.84 -10.80
CA GLY A 39 0.32 -13.08 -11.57
C GLY A 39 1.68 -13.73 -11.63
N GLY A 40 2.53 -13.14 -12.46
CA GLY A 40 3.92 -13.54 -12.61
C GLY A 40 4.71 -12.53 -13.39
N SER A 41 6.03 -12.64 -13.28
CA SER A 41 6.97 -11.77 -13.98
C SER A 41 8.20 -12.55 -14.38
N SER A 42 8.65 -12.33 -15.61
CA SER A 42 9.92 -12.91 -16.08
C SER A 42 11.13 -12.31 -15.36
N LEU A 43 11.03 -11.04 -14.91
CA LEU A 43 12.09 -10.38 -14.14
C LEU A 43 12.36 -11.05 -12.80
N SER A 44 11.31 -11.45 -12.09
CA SER A 44 11.44 -12.13 -10.81
C SER A 44 11.56 -13.66 -10.96
N GLY A 45 11.28 -14.21 -12.15
CA GLY A 45 11.17 -15.66 -12.36
C GLY A 45 10.03 -16.30 -11.57
N GLY A 46 9.20 -15.46 -10.91
CA GLY A 46 8.15 -15.91 -10.00
C GLY A 46 6.75 -15.78 -10.61
N TYR A 47 5.89 -16.72 -10.26
CA TYR A 47 4.46 -16.66 -10.53
C TYR A 47 3.68 -17.32 -9.40
N GLY A 48 2.43 -16.89 -9.23
CA GLY A 48 1.59 -17.45 -8.19
C GLY A 48 0.15 -17.01 -8.30
N ALA A 49 -0.68 -17.64 -7.49
CA ALA A 49 -2.09 -17.31 -7.36
C ALA A 49 -2.53 -17.41 -5.91
N THR A 50 -3.46 -16.54 -5.51
CA THR A 50 -4.14 -16.57 -4.23
C THR A 50 -5.63 -16.56 -4.43
N ALA A 51 -6.34 -17.23 -3.55
CA ALA A 51 -7.77 -17.13 -3.42
C ALA A 51 -8.08 -16.67 -1.99
N ASN A 52 -8.60 -15.47 -1.86
CA ASN A 52 -9.17 -14.94 -0.63
C ASN A 52 -10.64 -15.35 -0.58
N PHE A 53 -11.14 -15.75 0.56
CA PHE A 53 -12.54 -16.12 0.71
C PHE A 53 -13.14 -15.51 1.97
N TRP A 54 -14.41 -15.13 1.87
CA TRP A 54 -15.20 -14.54 2.94
C TRP A 54 -16.54 -15.24 3.04
N ARG A 55 -16.86 -15.65 4.23
CA ARG A 55 -18.13 -16.25 4.61
C ARG A 55 -18.53 -15.73 5.98
N SER A 56 -19.81 -15.73 6.33
CA SER A 56 -20.28 -15.28 7.64
C SER A 56 -19.48 -15.90 8.80
N GLY A 57 -18.73 -15.06 9.52
CA GLY A 57 -17.90 -15.44 10.67
C GLY A 57 -16.62 -16.23 10.35
N VAL A 58 -16.29 -16.44 9.06
CA VAL A 58 -15.06 -17.12 8.63
C VAL A 58 -14.51 -16.43 7.40
N ASP A 59 -13.25 -16.09 7.41
CA ASP A 59 -12.52 -15.61 6.25
C ASP A 59 -11.09 -16.18 6.22
N GLY A 60 -10.46 -16.11 5.07
CA GLY A 60 -9.10 -16.61 4.93
C GLY A 60 -8.60 -16.52 3.51
N TRP A 61 -7.42 -17.06 3.32
CA TRP A 61 -6.83 -17.17 1.99
C TRP A 61 -6.03 -18.47 1.86
N VAL A 62 -5.91 -18.93 0.63
CA VAL A 62 -4.96 -19.96 0.21
C VAL A 62 -4.18 -19.45 -0.98
N GLY A 63 -2.90 -19.78 -1.04
CA GLY A 63 -2.04 -19.33 -2.12
C GLY A 63 -1.01 -20.37 -2.50
N LEU A 64 -0.67 -20.37 -3.77
CA LEU A 64 0.35 -21.20 -4.37
C LEU A 64 1.26 -20.31 -5.21
N GLY A 65 2.57 -20.53 -5.13
CA GLY A 65 3.53 -19.77 -5.88
C GLY A 65 4.76 -20.60 -6.25
N TYR A 66 5.48 -20.09 -7.20
CA TYR A 66 6.77 -20.59 -7.62
C TYR A 66 7.75 -19.42 -7.71
N LEU A 67 8.83 -19.50 -6.96
CA LEU A 67 10.00 -18.62 -7.03
C LEU A 67 11.16 -19.44 -6.49
N ASP A 68 12.06 -19.91 -7.38
CA ASP A 68 13.14 -20.84 -7.02
C ASP A 68 12.68 -22.13 -6.31
N GLY A 69 11.41 -22.50 -6.51
CA GLY A 69 10.76 -23.66 -5.92
C GLY A 69 9.27 -23.43 -5.67
N PHE A 70 8.54 -24.54 -5.54
CA PHE A 70 7.11 -24.51 -5.27
C PHE A 70 6.83 -24.13 -3.81
N ARG A 71 5.84 -23.30 -3.60
CA ARG A 71 5.46 -22.77 -2.28
C ARG A 71 3.94 -22.73 -2.14
N ALA A 72 3.47 -22.99 -0.93
CA ALA A 72 2.06 -22.91 -0.58
C ALA A 72 1.91 -22.17 0.77
N GLY A 73 0.84 -21.42 0.89
CA GLY A 73 0.48 -20.74 2.13
C GLY A 73 -1.03 -20.72 2.31
N ALA A 74 -1.47 -20.67 3.54
CA ALA A 74 -2.88 -20.54 3.87
C ALA A 74 -3.07 -19.81 5.20
N PHE A 75 -4.20 -19.14 5.32
CA PHE A 75 -4.65 -18.50 6.55
C PHE A 75 -6.15 -18.67 6.67
N LEU A 76 -6.61 -18.97 7.87
CA LEU A 76 -8.02 -19.05 8.22
C LEU A 76 -8.27 -18.20 9.47
N ARG A 77 -9.28 -17.33 9.42
CA ARG A 77 -9.76 -16.55 10.55
C ARG A 77 -11.23 -16.87 10.80
N LYS A 78 -11.57 -17.13 12.06
CA LYS A 78 -12.93 -17.46 12.49
C LYS A 78 -13.35 -16.53 13.63
N ALA A 79 -14.60 -16.08 13.60
CA ALA A 79 -15.20 -15.40 14.74
C ALA A 79 -15.29 -16.34 15.94
N ALA A 80 -14.79 -15.88 17.10
CA ALA A 80 -14.75 -16.63 18.36
C ALA A 80 -15.84 -16.16 19.36
N GLY A 81 -16.77 -15.30 18.92
CA GLY A 81 -17.81 -14.69 19.75
C GLY A 81 -17.37 -13.37 20.37
N HIS A 82 -18.32 -12.57 20.84
CA HIS A 82 -18.11 -11.25 21.47
C HIS A 82 -17.25 -10.26 20.65
N GLY A 83 -17.12 -10.49 19.34
CA GLY A 83 -16.29 -9.68 18.46
C GLY A 83 -14.82 -10.13 18.37
N ASP A 84 -14.46 -11.20 19.04
CA ASP A 84 -13.12 -11.79 18.98
C ASP A 84 -12.95 -12.67 17.74
N THR A 85 -11.72 -12.87 17.33
CA THR A 85 -11.35 -13.70 16.19
C THR A 85 -10.17 -14.60 16.51
N LEU A 86 -10.23 -15.83 16.03
CA LEU A 86 -9.14 -16.80 16.06
C LEU A 86 -8.60 -16.96 14.64
N GLY A 87 -7.30 -16.72 14.46
CA GLY A 87 -6.61 -16.89 13.18
C GLY A 87 -5.59 -18.02 13.24
N VAL A 88 -5.46 -18.79 12.18
CA VAL A 88 -4.47 -19.88 12.05
C VAL A 88 -3.84 -19.86 10.67
N GLY A 89 -2.53 -19.98 10.61
CA GLY A 89 -1.77 -20.06 9.36
C GLY A 89 -0.81 -18.90 9.14
N ASN A 90 -0.58 -18.59 7.85
CA ASN A 90 0.34 -17.53 7.45
C ASN A 90 -0.38 -16.18 7.47
N SER A 91 0.16 -15.22 8.18
CA SER A 91 -0.42 -13.88 8.30
C SER A 91 0.66 -12.81 8.41
N ALA A 92 0.24 -11.55 8.38
CA ALA A 92 1.09 -10.42 8.67
C ALA A 92 0.64 -9.77 10.00
N LEU A 93 1.57 -9.56 10.90
CA LEU A 93 1.36 -8.78 12.12
C LEU A 93 1.92 -7.38 11.92
N VAL A 94 1.09 -6.37 12.15
CA VAL A 94 1.53 -4.97 12.13
C VAL A 94 2.07 -4.60 13.52
N VAL A 95 3.36 -4.37 13.61
CA VAL A 95 4.01 -3.88 14.82
C VAL A 95 4.12 -2.37 14.73
N ARG A 96 3.26 -1.66 15.44
CA ARG A 96 3.23 -0.21 15.46
C ARG A 96 3.29 0.31 16.90
N LEU A 97 4.11 1.33 17.12
CA LEU A 97 4.16 2.08 18.37
C LEU A 97 3.45 3.43 18.23
N PRO A 98 2.98 4.04 19.32
CA PRO A 98 2.42 5.40 19.31
C PRO A 98 3.36 6.45 18.74
N THR A 99 4.66 6.17 18.77
CA THR A 99 5.73 7.07 18.31
C THR A 99 6.09 6.91 16.83
N ASP A 100 5.46 5.97 16.11
CA ASP A 100 5.74 5.69 14.69
C ASP A 100 4.94 6.65 13.77
N ILE A 101 5.15 7.94 13.91
CA ILE A 101 4.45 8.95 13.10
C ILE A 101 5.10 9.21 11.73
N PHE A 102 6.38 8.88 11.57
CA PHE A 102 7.13 8.98 10.32
C PHE A 102 7.28 7.65 9.58
N THR A 103 6.94 6.55 10.22
CA THR A 103 7.05 5.19 9.66
C THR A 103 5.72 4.47 9.80
N PRO A 104 5.31 3.68 8.80
CA PRO A 104 4.03 2.96 8.87
C PRO A 104 4.02 1.79 9.89
N GLY A 105 5.08 1.60 10.65
CA GLY A 105 5.31 0.40 11.48
C GLY A 105 5.96 -0.73 10.67
N TYR A 106 6.06 -1.90 11.30
CA TYR A 106 6.65 -3.10 10.68
C TYR A 106 5.58 -4.13 10.38
N ASN A 107 5.61 -4.68 9.18
CA ASN A 107 4.84 -5.87 8.84
C ASN A 107 5.70 -7.11 9.05
N LEU A 108 5.40 -7.88 10.08
CA LEU A 108 6.02 -9.17 10.33
C LEU A 108 5.22 -10.26 9.64
N LEU A 109 5.85 -11.00 8.75
CA LEU A 109 5.26 -12.22 8.22
C LEU A 109 5.42 -13.34 9.26
N VAL A 110 4.33 -14.00 9.59
CA VAL A 110 4.28 -14.99 10.65
C VAL A 110 3.45 -16.21 10.24
N GLN A 111 3.76 -17.34 10.83
CA GLN A 111 2.97 -18.56 10.71
C GLN A 111 2.64 -19.09 12.11
N GLY A 112 1.38 -19.22 12.40
CA GLY A 112 0.97 -19.68 13.73
C GLY A 112 -0.49 -19.47 14.04
N VAL A 113 -0.79 -19.25 15.30
CA VAL A 113 -2.12 -18.99 15.81
C VAL A 113 -2.18 -17.58 16.38
N SER A 114 -3.21 -16.84 16.02
CA SER A 114 -3.50 -15.51 16.54
C SER A 114 -4.88 -15.45 17.16
N TYR A 115 -5.00 -14.71 18.24
CA TYR A 115 -6.28 -14.39 18.87
C TYR A 115 -6.36 -12.87 19.01
N ALA A 116 -7.34 -12.28 18.38
CA ALA A 116 -7.53 -10.83 18.36
C ALA A 116 -8.96 -10.47 18.69
N GLY A 117 -9.13 -9.37 19.39
CA GLY A 117 -10.46 -8.91 19.75
C GLY A 117 -10.44 -7.58 20.47
N GLY A 118 -11.56 -7.28 21.09
CA GLY A 118 -11.66 -6.10 21.90
C GLY A 118 -13.09 -5.61 22.08
N ASN A 119 -13.18 -4.55 22.84
CA ASN A 119 -14.40 -3.81 23.10
C ASN A 119 -14.15 -2.32 22.85
N ARG A 120 -15.10 -1.45 23.19
CA ARG A 120 -14.98 0.02 23.00
C ARG A 120 -13.75 0.64 23.68
N ARG A 121 -13.16 -0.02 24.70
CA ARG A 121 -12.03 0.53 25.48
C ARG A 121 -10.74 -0.21 25.23
N THR A 122 -10.79 -1.48 24.87
CA THR A 122 -9.61 -2.33 24.80
C THR A 122 -9.59 -3.07 23.48
N SER A 123 -8.49 -3.01 22.76
CA SER A 123 -8.18 -3.92 21.65
C SER A 123 -6.91 -4.69 21.97
N TYR A 124 -6.88 -5.96 21.59
CA TYR A 124 -5.75 -6.84 21.83
C TYR A 124 -5.54 -7.82 20.70
N LEU A 125 -4.29 -8.24 20.55
CA LEU A 125 -3.88 -9.34 19.69
C LEU A 125 -2.80 -10.14 20.42
N ALA A 126 -2.99 -11.44 20.51
CA ALA A 126 -1.98 -12.39 20.96
C ALA A 126 -1.63 -13.33 19.79
N PHE A 127 -0.38 -13.65 19.66
CA PHE A 127 0.14 -14.53 18.62
C PHE A 127 1.14 -15.53 19.21
N GLY A 128 1.08 -16.77 18.72
CA GLY A 128 2.06 -17.82 19.01
C GLY A 128 2.36 -18.62 17.74
N GLY A 129 3.64 -18.79 17.44
CA GLY A 129 4.06 -19.48 16.23
C GLY A 129 5.52 -19.21 15.89
N ALA A 130 5.78 -18.87 14.64
CA ALA A 130 7.11 -18.52 14.15
C ALA A 130 7.07 -17.29 13.27
N SER A 131 8.15 -16.51 13.26
CA SER A 131 8.39 -15.45 12.30
C SER A 131 9.01 -16.03 11.02
N SER A 132 8.64 -15.47 9.87
CA SER A 132 9.25 -15.77 8.58
C SER A 132 9.99 -14.56 8.04
N ALA A 133 11.13 -14.77 7.36
CA ALA A 133 11.80 -13.71 6.63
C ALA A 133 11.01 -13.38 5.36
N GLY A 134 10.81 -12.11 5.11
CA GLY A 134 10.29 -11.64 3.84
C GLY A 134 9.45 -10.38 3.97
N VAL A 135 9.52 -9.54 2.95
CA VAL A 135 8.69 -8.35 2.79
C VAL A 135 7.82 -8.58 1.54
N GLY A 136 6.51 -8.70 1.71
CA GLY A 136 5.60 -8.84 0.57
C GLY A 136 4.35 -9.65 0.86
N ALA A 137 3.60 -10.01 -0.18
CA ALA A 137 2.39 -10.80 -0.03
C ALA A 137 2.74 -12.22 0.48
N PRO A 138 2.09 -12.69 1.54
CA PRO A 138 2.43 -13.98 2.17
C PRO A 138 2.43 -15.18 1.22
N ALA A 139 1.66 -15.12 0.13
CA ALA A 139 1.54 -16.19 -0.84
C ALA A 139 2.74 -16.37 -1.78
N PHE A 140 3.55 -15.31 -1.96
CA PHE A 140 4.62 -15.30 -2.97
C PHE A 140 6.02 -15.37 -2.36
N GLN A 141 6.14 -15.41 -1.05
CA GLN A 141 7.44 -15.40 -0.39
C GLN A 141 7.78 -16.74 0.25
N PRO A 142 9.09 -17.07 0.32
CA PRO A 142 9.53 -18.22 1.07
C PRO A 142 9.13 -18.05 2.52
N THR A 143 8.26 -18.90 3.01
CA THR A 143 8.08 -19.08 4.43
C THR A 143 9.29 -19.85 4.99
N TYR A 144 10.41 -19.16 5.13
CA TYR A 144 11.45 -19.68 5.98
C TYR A 144 10.98 -19.45 7.41
N ILE A 145 10.71 -20.51 8.12
CA ILE A 145 10.52 -20.46 9.56
C ILE A 145 11.89 -20.15 10.15
N GLU A 146 12.11 -18.89 10.50
CA GLU A 146 13.42 -18.48 11.03
C GLU A 146 13.55 -18.76 12.51
N GLN A 147 12.51 -18.43 13.29
CA GLN A 147 12.56 -18.67 14.73
C GLN A 147 11.17 -18.66 15.40
N PRO A 148 11.00 -19.41 16.48
CA PRO A 148 9.80 -19.36 17.30
C PRO A 148 9.54 -17.92 17.78
N MET A 149 8.27 -17.52 17.78
CA MET A 149 7.86 -16.19 18.19
C MET A 149 6.51 -16.21 18.90
N GLY A 150 6.42 -15.49 20.01
CA GLY A 150 5.19 -15.05 20.63
C GLY A 150 5.06 -13.53 20.52
N ALA A 151 3.85 -13.02 20.41
CA ALA A 151 3.62 -11.57 20.42
C ALA A 151 2.31 -11.23 21.14
N VAL A 152 2.30 -10.11 21.85
CA VAL A 152 1.11 -9.54 22.48
C VAL A 152 1.08 -8.05 22.21
N PHE A 153 -0.02 -7.59 21.62
CA PHE A 153 -0.30 -6.18 21.41
C PHE A 153 -1.57 -5.82 22.15
N LEU A 154 -1.53 -4.74 22.91
CA LEU A 154 -2.63 -4.23 23.69
C LEU A 154 -2.77 -2.72 23.47
N ARG A 155 -4.00 -2.24 23.30
CA ARG A 155 -4.34 -0.82 23.36
C ARG A 155 -5.57 -0.66 24.21
N HIS A 156 -5.44 0.09 25.32
CA HIS A 156 -6.51 0.30 26.29
C HIS A 156 -6.78 1.80 26.47
N SER A 157 -8.03 2.19 26.32
CA SER A 157 -8.47 3.57 26.55
C SER A 157 -8.68 3.81 28.05
N ILE A 158 -7.79 4.56 28.66
CA ILE A 158 -7.94 5.02 30.05
C ILE A 158 -9.01 6.13 30.12
N LYS A 159 -8.97 7.04 29.15
CA LYS A 159 -9.95 8.11 28.88
C LYS A 159 -10.19 8.19 27.39
N PRO A 160 -11.26 8.86 26.92
CA PRO A 160 -11.55 8.96 25.49
C PRO A 160 -10.39 9.41 24.59
N ASN A 161 -9.46 10.17 25.16
CA ASN A 161 -8.32 10.74 24.45
C ASN A 161 -6.96 10.27 24.99
N LEU A 162 -6.93 9.24 25.85
CA LEU A 162 -5.71 8.73 26.47
C LEU A 162 -5.70 7.20 26.41
N TYR A 163 -4.69 6.64 25.72
CA TYR A 163 -4.56 5.21 25.52
C TYR A 163 -3.23 4.70 26.06
N LEU A 164 -3.31 3.63 26.82
CA LEU A 164 -2.16 2.79 27.16
C LEU A 164 -1.98 1.77 26.05
N THR A 165 -0.76 1.63 25.55
CA THR A 165 -0.39 0.62 24.55
C THR A 165 0.68 -0.30 25.11
N THR A 166 0.75 -1.51 24.64
CA THR A 166 1.84 -2.42 24.94
C THR A 166 2.14 -3.24 23.70
N SER A 167 3.41 -3.29 23.31
CA SER A 167 3.93 -4.18 22.28
C SER A 167 4.96 -5.09 22.95
N ALA A 168 4.67 -6.36 23.03
CA ALA A 168 5.59 -7.38 23.55
C ALA A 168 5.83 -8.45 22.50
N ILE A 169 7.10 -8.73 22.20
CA ILE A 169 7.52 -9.76 21.25
C ILE A 169 8.55 -10.64 21.95
N PHE A 170 8.28 -11.92 21.95
CA PHE A 170 9.10 -12.96 22.55
C PHE A 170 9.63 -13.87 21.44
N SER A 171 10.91 -13.77 21.18
CA SER A 171 11.62 -14.58 20.20
C SER A 171 13.05 -14.81 20.69
N GLY A 172 14.02 -15.03 19.83
CA GLY A 172 15.44 -15.02 20.23
C GLY A 172 15.86 -13.70 20.92
N GLN A 173 15.14 -12.62 20.67
CA GLN A 173 15.21 -11.36 21.42
C GLN A 173 13.84 -11.10 22.08
N GLN A 174 13.87 -10.71 23.35
CA GLN A 174 12.66 -10.34 24.06
C GLN A 174 12.51 -8.82 24.06
N THR A 175 11.35 -8.35 23.65
CA THR A 175 11.04 -6.92 23.55
C THR A 175 9.73 -6.65 24.28
N VAL A 176 9.73 -5.69 25.19
CA VAL A 176 8.52 -5.24 25.91
C VAL A 176 8.52 -3.72 25.91
N LEU A 177 7.59 -3.12 25.19
CA LEU A 177 7.50 -1.69 24.91
C LEU A 177 6.10 -1.17 25.32
N PRO A 178 5.88 -0.87 26.60
CA PRO A 178 4.71 -0.10 27.03
C PRO A 178 4.78 1.32 26.49
N GLY A 179 3.64 1.86 26.13
CA GLY A 179 3.52 3.20 25.57
C GLY A 179 2.25 3.92 25.99
N LEU A 180 2.24 5.21 25.79
CA LEU A 180 1.12 6.10 26.04
C LEU A 180 0.86 6.90 24.76
N GLU A 181 -0.38 6.93 24.33
CA GLU A 181 -0.86 7.80 23.25
C GLU A 181 -1.87 8.76 23.85
N TRP A 182 -1.62 10.05 23.70
CA TRP A 182 -2.50 11.10 24.21
C TRP A 182 -2.91 12.05 23.09
N GLN A 183 -4.21 12.20 22.91
CA GLN A 183 -4.82 13.05 21.90
C GLN A 183 -5.78 14.05 22.55
N PRO A 184 -5.26 15.12 23.18
CA PRO A 184 -6.10 16.07 23.90
C PRO A 184 -7.06 16.84 22.99
N SER A 185 -6.72 17.00 21.73
CA SER A 185 -7.59 17.56 20.69
C SER A 185 -7.37 16.84 19.36
N PRO A 186 -8.24 17.02 18.36
CA PRO A 186 -8.05 16.45 17.02
C PRO A 186 -6.74 16.92 16.36
N GLU A 187 -6.25 18.10 16.74
CA GLU A 187 -5.08 18.75 16.17
C GLU A 187 -3.77 18.34 16.85
N LEU A 188 -3.83 17.76 18.06
CA LEU A 188 -2.64 17.41 18.85
C LEU A 188 -2.65 15.94 19.22
N THR A 189 -1.62 15.21 18.79
CA THR A 189 -1.34 13.84 19.20
C THR A 189 0.07 13.73 19.73
N THR A 190 0.25 13.09 20.88
CA THR A 190 1.55 12.78 21.46
C THR A 190 1.67 11.30 21.75
N GLY A 191 2.86 10.76 21.53
CA GLY A 191 3.19 9.37 21.82
C GLY A 191 4.44 9.26 22.69
N PHE A 192 4.42 8.35 23.66
CA PHE A 192 5.58 8.01 24.49
C PHE A 192 5.68 6.48 24.56
N VAL A 193 6.91 5.99 24.50
CA VAL A 193 7.23 4.57 24.69
C VAL A 193 8.48 4.50 25.56
N LEU A 194 8.41 3.68 26.60
CA LEU A 194 9.55 3.31 27.41
C LEU A 194 9.56 1.80 27.52
N GLY A 195 10.72 1.17 27.43
CA GLY A 195 10.76 -0.27 27.53
C GLY A 195 12.15 -0.87 27.39
N MET A 196 12.17 -2.13 27.10
CA MET A 196 13.40 -2.92 27.01
C MET A 196 13.32 -3.89 25.84
N GLY A 197 14.47 -4.12 25.21
CA GLY A 197 14.68 -5.19 24.23
C GLY A 197 16.01 -5.89 24.47
N SER A 198 15.97 -7.21 24.70
CA SER A 198 17.16 -8.01 25.04
C SER A 198 17.98 -7.45 26.19
N ASN A 199 17.30 -7.03 27.28
CA ASN A 199 17.87 -6.36 28.46
C ASN A 199 18.51 -4.99 28.18
N ARG A 200 18.16 -4.34 27.09
CA ARG A 200 18.66 -3.02 26.68
C ARG A 200 17.54 -1.99 26.70
N PRO A 201 17.79 -0.78 27.18
CA PRO A 201 16.76 0.23 27.31
C PRO A 201 16.32 0.79 25.94
N TYR A 202 15.06 1.15 25.85
CA TYR A 202 14.46 1.83 24.73
C TYR A 202 13.56 2.96 25.23
N ALA A 203 13.68 4.12 24.61
CA ALA A 203 12.76 5.23 24.83
C ALA A 203 12.42 5.91 23.50
N ALA A 204 11.18 6.27 23.33
CA ALA A 204 10.77 7.05 22.17
C ALA A 204 9.66 8.04 22.54
N SER A 205 9.64 9.16 21.84
CA SER A 205 8.58 10.16 21.96
C SER A 205 8.20 10.69 20.58
N SER A 206 6.96 11.12 20.44
CA SER A 206 6.49 11.80 19.25
C SER A 206 5.47 12.87 19.59
N VAL A 207 5.41 13.88 18.74
CA VAL A 207 4.36 14.89 18.76
C VAL A 207 3.94 15.22 17.33
N SER A 208 2.63 15.30 17.13
CA SER A 208 2.01 15.76 15.89
C SER A 208 1.04 16.88 16.25
N VAL A 209 1.26 18.05 15.69
CA VAL A 209 0.39 19.23 15.86
C VAL A 209 -0.01 19.74 14.49
N ARG A 210 -1.29 20.03 14.30
CA ARG A 210 -1.77 20.77 13.15
C ARG A 210 -2.84 21.75 13.60
N GLU A 211 -2.45 22.98 13.85
CA GLU A 211 -3.34 24.03 14.33
C GLU A 211 -3.27 25.25 13.41
N GLY A 212 -4.39 25.64 12.84
CA GLY A 212 -4.49 26.75 11.91
C GLY A 212 -3.53 26.59 10.73
N ARG A 213 -2.49 27.46 10.69
CA ARG A 213 -1.48 27.48 9.63
C ARG A 213 -0.20 26.72 9.97
N VAL A 214 -0.12 26.18 11.16
CA VAL A 214 1.10 25.53 11.67
C VAL A 214 0.95 24.03 11.67
N GLY A 215 1.91 23.32 11.09
CA GLY A 215 2.08 21.88 11.18
C GLY A 215 3.43 21.54 11.80
N LEU A 216 3.44 20.66 12.80
CA LEU A 216 4.65 20.15 13.43
C LEU A 216 4.53 18.64 13.58
N LEU A 217 5.52 17.93 13.06
CA LEU A 217 5.73 16.51 13.31
C LEU A 217 7.13 16.34 13.89
N ALA A 218 7.25 15.78 15.07
CA ALA A 218 8.56 15.49 15.67
C ALA A 218 8.55 14.10 16.29
N SER A 219 9.64 13.37 16.13
CA SER A 219 9.87 12.11 16.85
C SER A 219 11.33 11.99 17.24
N TYR A 220 11.53 11.38 18.40
CA TYR A 220 12.83 11.04 18.92
C TYR A 220 12.83 9.60 19.38
N VAL A 221 13.84 8.82 18.98
CA VAL A 221 14.06 7.44 19.42
C VAL A 221 15.45 7.34 20.00
N LEU A 222 15.53 6.86 21.22
CA LEU A 222 16.74 6.55 21.95
C LEU A 222 16.88 5.03 22.02
N ASN A 223 17.80 4.48 21.24
CA ASN A 223 18.13 3.06 21.22
C ASN A 223 19.64 2.87 20.99
N PRO A 224 20.47 3.24 21.97
CA PRO A 224 21.94 3.26 21.83
C PRO A 224 22.52 1.88 21.49
N ASP A 225 21.87 0.85 21.96
CA ASP A 225 22.28 -0.55 21.72
C ASP A 225 21.69 -1.13 20.44
N ARG A 226 20.89 -0.37 19.72
CA ARG A 226 20.33 -0.71 18.40
C ARG A 226 19.69 -2.09 18.34
N PHE A 227 18.95 -2.48 19.36
CA PHE A 227 18.18 -3.71 19.30
C PHE A 227 17.03 -3.57 18.29
N ARG A 228 16.59 -4.70 17.76
CA ARG A 228 15.47 -4.74 16.81
C ARG A 228 14.16 -5.03 17.55
N ARG A 229 13.11 -4.25 17.27
CA ARG A 229 11.76 -4.55 17.79
C ARG A 229 11.24 -5.90 17.30
N ALA A 230 11.61 -6.26 16.10
CA ALA A 230 11.16 -7.44 15.41
C ALA A 230 12.36 -8.34 15.08
N PRO A 231 12.19 -9.67 15.14
CA PRO A 231 13.26 -10.61 14.90
C PRO A 231 13.75 -10.70 13.44
N VAL A 232 13.20 -9.89 12.54
CA VAL A 232 13.47 -10.00 11.10
C VAL A 232 14.72 -9.25 10.70
N PRO A 233 15.67 -9.89 10.01
CA PRO A 233 16.88 -9.26 9.53
C PRO A 233 16.64 -8.50 8.22
N THR A 234 15.94 -7.38 8.26
CA THR A 234 15.93 -6.49 7.10
C THR A 234 16.84 -5.30 7.36
N PRO A 235 17.74 -4.94 6.43
CA PRO A 235 18.69 -3.84 6.61
C PRO A 235 18.04 -2.51 6.99
N ASN A 236 16.80 -2.29 6.57
CA ASN A 236 16.07 -1.03 6.75
C ASN A 236 15.16 -0.98 7.98
N GLN A 237 15.18 -2.01 8.84
CA GLN A 237 14.27 -2.14 9.99
C GLN A 237 14.98 -2.16 11.34
N THR A 238 16.23 -1.72 11.40
CA THR A 238 16.89 -1.52 12.67
C THR A 238 16.29 -0.31 13.37
N GLU A 239 15.88 -0.51 14.62
CA GLU A 239 15.60 0.59 15.51
C GLU A 239 16.91 1.27 15.85
N VAL A 240 17.09 2.48 15.38
CA VAL A 240 18.31 3.26 15.58
C VAL A 240 17.97 4.54 16.32
N ASP A 241 18.97 5.12 16.98
CA ASP A 241 18.85 6.48 17.46
C ASP A 241 18.48 7.38 16.30
N ARG A 242 17.36 8.05 16.40
CA ARG A 242 16.90 8.94 15.35
C ARG A 242 16.15 10.14 15.90
N GLU A 243 16.33 11.23 15.21
CA GLU A 243 15.57 12.46 15.40
C GLU A 243 14.91 12.80 14.06
N ASN A 244 13.62 12.99 14.06
CA ASN A 244 12.89 13.51 12.91
C ASN A 244 12.07 14.71 13.35
N LEU A 245 12.18 15.79 12.60
CA LEU A 245 11.43 17.01 12.79
C LEU A 245 10.95 17.49 11.43
N THR A 246 9.67 17.78 11.31
CA THR A 246 9.11 18.48 10.16
C THR A 246 8.22 19.61 10.69
N PHE A 247 8.53 20.81 10.28
CA PHE A 247 7.74 22.01 10.55
C PHE A 247 7.22 22.56 9.23
N THR A 248 5.93 22.90 9.19
CA THR A 248 5.30 23.52 8.02
C THR A 248 4.51 24.75 8.47
N TYR A 249 4.50 25.78 7.64
CA TYR A 249 3.69 26.95 7.83
C TYR A 249 2.97 27.33 6.53
N ASP A 250 1.65 27.38 6.59
CA ASP A 250 0.82 27.74 5.46
C ASP A 250 0.76 29.28 5.35
N LEU A 251 1.51 29.85 4.40
CA LEU A 251 1.48 31.27 4.07
C LEU A 251 0.10 31.67 3.53
N SER A 252 -0.50 30.78 2.75
CA SER A 252 -1.86 30.85 2.25
C SER A 252 -2.47 29.45 2.20
N PRO A 253 -3.78 29.28 1.93
CA PRO A 253 -4.38 27.95 1.74
C PRO A 253 -3.75 27.13 0.63
N GLU A 254 -3.06 27.77 -0.31
CA GLU A 254 -2.46 27.12 -1.47
C GLU A 254 -0.93 27.12 -1.45
N PHE A 255 -0.26 27.76 -0.47
CA PHE A 255 1.19 27.87 -0.45
C PHE A 255 1.76 27.71 0.96
N SER A 256 2.70 26.79 1.11
CA SER A 256 3.36 26.48 2.38
C SER A 256 4.88 26.57 2.28
N VAL A 257 5.50 26.83 3.42
CA VAL A 257 6.95 26.73 3.61
C VAL A 257 7.23 25.78 4.77
N GLY A 258 8.38 25.16 4.75
CA GLY A 258 8.70 24.21 5.80
C GLY A 258 10.18 23.94 5.95
N PHE A 259 10.46 23.26 7.06
CA PHE A 259 11.76 22.75 7.41
C PHE A 259 11.62 21.30 7.84
N ALA A 260 12.53 20.45 7.40
CA ALA A 260 12.62 19.06 7.87
C ALA A 260 14.07 18.75 8.28
N ARG A 261 14.22 18.06 9.39
CA ARG A 261 15.48 17.52 9.87
C ARG A 261 15.31 16.03 10.12
N GLN A 262 16.26 15.25 9.62
CA GLN A 262 16.39 13.84 9.91
C GLN A 262 17.82 13.56 10.38
N ASN A 263 17.95 12.85 11.47
CA ASN A 263 19.22 12.35 11.97
C ASN A 263 19.00 10.89 12.36
N PHE A 264 19.75 9.99 11.79
CA PHE A 264 19.64 8.57 12.09
C PHE A 264 20.99 7.88 11.98
N VAL A 265 21.09 6.77 12.68
CA VAL A 265 22.23 5.87 12.60
C VAL A 265 21.77 4.59 11.89
N GLN A 266 22.41 4.22 10.81
CA GLN A 266 22.09 3.03 10.04
C GLN A 266 23.21 1.98 10.19
N ASP A 267 22.82 0.73 10.44
CA ASP A 267 23.75 -0.38 10.35
C ASP A 267 24.01 -0.69 8.88
N SER A 268 25.27 -0.70 8.48
CA SER A 268 25.66 -1.20 7.17
C SER A 268 25.89 -2.70 7.23
N ALA A 269 25.38 -3.44 6.25
CA ALA A 269 25.62 -4.89 6.17
C ALA A 269 27.11 -5.25 6.05
N ASP A 270 27.91 -4.35 5.46
CA ASP A 270 29.32 -4.57 5.15
C ASP A 270 30.28 -3.73 6.01
N ALA A 271 29.79 -2.77 6.79
CA ALA A 271 30.62 -1.89 7.59
C ALA A 271 30.62 -2.30 9.07
N GLN A 272 31.81 -2.43 9.65
CA GLN A 272 32.00 -2.67 11.09
C GLN A 272 31.52 -1.50 11.95
N THR A 273 31.36 -0.32 11.36
CA THR A 273 30.92 0.89 12.03
C THR A 273 29.57 1.36 11.47
N PRO A 274 28.65 1.79 12.34
CA PRO A 274 27.38 2.33 11.91
C PRO A 274 27.55 3.64 11.14
N ILE A 275 26.72 3.83 10.13
CA ILE A 275 26.65 5.05 9.34
C ILE A 275 25.74 6.04 10.03
N ARG A 276 26.26 7.18 10.44
CA ARG A 276 25.41 8.30 10.87
C ARG A 276 25.09 9.17 9.67
N ALA A 277 23.80 9.46 9.47
CA ALA A 277 23.33 10.36 8.44
C ALA A 277 22.48 11.49 9.04
N VAL A 278 22.78 12.71 8.64
CA VAL A 278 22.02 13.91 9.00
C VAL A 278 21.53 14.56 7.73
N GLY A 279 20.24 14.85 7.66
CA GLY A 279 19.63 15.60 6.56
C GLY A 279 18.84 16.79 7.07
N ASN A 280 19.04 17.95 6.49
CA ASN A 280 18.26 19.15 6.75
C ASN A 280 17.68 19.65 5.44
N THR A 281 16.40 19.95 5.42
CA THR A 281 15.70 20.43 4.23
C THR A 281 14.92 21.68 4.58
N VAL A 282 15.08 22.74 3.81
CA VAL A 282 14.17 23.87 3.77
C VAL A 282 13.41 23.80 2.46
N PHE A 283 12.11 23.89 2.51
CA PHE A 283 11.28 23.77 1.31
C PHE A 283 10.13 24.78 1.31
N ALA A 284 9.69 25.10 0.12
CA ALA A 284 8.49 25.89 -0.12
C ALA A 284 7.74 25.30 -1.31
N GLY A 285 6.42 25.29 -1.26
CA GLY A 285 5.65 24.75 -2.37
C GLY A 285 4.18 25.11 -2.30
N GLY A 286 3.56 25.12 -3.48
CA GLY A 286 2.15 25.39 -3.61
C GLY A 286 1.78 26.05 -4.92
N ARG A 287 0.61 26.68 -4.92
CA ARG A 287 0.07 27.38 -6.08
C ARG A 287 0.08 28.89 -5.85
N TRP A 288 0.66 29.60 -6.81
CA TRP A 288 0.62 31.07 -6.85
C TRP A 288 -0.02 31.49 -8.18
N ARG A 289 -1.27 31.95 -8.13
CA ARG A 289 -2.11 32.16 -9.31
C ARG A 289 -2.22 30.88 -10.15
N GLU A 290 -1.72 30.93 -11.39
CA GLU A 290 -1.73 29.76 -12.30
C GLU A 290 -0.44 28.93 -12.25
N LEU A 291 0.55 29.37 -11.49
CA LEU A 291 1.84 28.69 -11.37
C LEU A 291 1.84 27.72 -10.19
N ARG A 292 2.29 26.51 -10.42
CA ARG A 292 2.70 25.57 -9.36
C ARG A 292 4.19 25.80 -9.12
N LEU A 293 4.54 26.08 -7.89
CA LEU A 293 5.91 26.38 -7.49
C LEU A 293 6.34 25.39 -6.42
N THR A 294 7.54 24.83 -6.56
CA THR A 294 8.21 24.07 -5.52
C THR A 294 9.68 24.42 -5.53
N ALA A 295 10.25 24.63 -4.35
CA ALA A 295 11.67 24.86 -4.20
C ALA A 295 12.16 24.30 -2.88
N GLY A 296 13.41 23.90 -2.82
CA GLY A 296 14.01 23.47 -1.57
C GLY A 296 15.52 23.36 -1.67
N VAL A 297 16.12 23.40 -0.48
CA VAL A 297 17.54 23.17 -0.30
C VAL A 297 17.68 22.02 0.69
N TYR A 298 18.44 21.03 0.33
CA TYR A 298 18.73 19.85 1.12
C TYR A 298 20.22 19.77 1.40
N HIS A 299 20.58 19.75 2.66
CA HIS A 299 21.93 19.50 3.14
C HIS A 299 21.98 18.13 3.79
N SER A 300 22.85 17.26 3.34
CA SER A 300 23.06 15.93 3.93
C SER A 300 24.53 15.70 4.25
N GLU A 301 24.74 15.02 5.35
CA GLU A 301 26.04 14.60 5.86
C GLU A 301 25.95 13.10 6.19
N SER A 302 26.84 12.30 5.64
CA SER A 302 26.89 10.85 5.89
C SER A 302 28.34 10.36 5.72
N GLN A 303 28.93 9.77 6.77
CA GLN A 303 30.28 9.19 6.73
C GLN A 303 31.31 10.08 6.05
N ASP A 304 31.49 11.30 6.50
CA ASP A 304 32.46 12.27 5.96
C ASP A 304 32.14 12.78 4.54
N ILE A 305 30.98 12.41 3.98
CA ILE A 305 30.49 12.94 2.72
C ILE A 305 29.40 13.96 3.00
N THR A 306 29.69 15.21 2.68
CA THR A 306 28.70 16.30 2.73
C THR A 306 28.16 16.55 1.33
N ASN A 307 26.86 16.69 1.20
CA ASN A 307 26.20 17.07 -0.04
C ASN A 307 25.20 18.20 0.20
N LEU A 308 25.33 19.25 -0.61
CA LEU A 308 24.34 20.31 -0.68
C LEU A 308 23.59 20.20 -2.00
N SER A 309 22.29 19.97 -1.94
CA SER A 309 21.41 19.88 -3.09
C SER A 309 20.35 20.97 -3.03
N SER A 310 19.97 21.49 -4.16
CA SER A 310 18.83 22.39 -4.29
C SER A 310 17.95 21.97 -5.46
N TYR A 311 16.68 22.26 -5.36
CA TYR A 311 15.74 22.04 -6.44
C TYR A 311 14.75 23.20 -6.54
N MET A 312 14.34 23.48 -7.74
CA MET A 312 13.26 24.41 -8.04
C MET A 312 12.41 23.82 -9.18
N ALA A 313 11.11 23.90 -9.05
CA ALA A 313 10.18 23.50 -10.09
C ALA A 313 9.14 24.59 -10.29
N VAL A 314 8.83 24.84 -11.55
CA VAL A 314 7.77 25.75 -11.98
C VAL A 314 6.91 25.03 -13.01
N GLY A 315 5.64 24.88 -12.70
CA GLY A 315 4.67 24.24 -13.57
C GLY A 315 3.49 25.15 -13.87
N ARG A 316 2.94 25.02 -15.06
CA ARG A 316 1.74 25.76 -15.50
C ARG A 316 0.96 24.97 -16.53
N GLU A 317 -0.35 25.05 -16.44
CA GLU A 317 -1.24 24.69 -17.54
C GLU A 317 -1.21 25.82 -18.59
N LEU A 318 -0.46 25.60 -19.66
CA LEU A 318 -0.27 26.59 -20.71
C LEU A 318 -1.53 26.76 -21.57
N THR A 319 -2.23 25.65 -21.78
CA THR A 319 -3.53 25.59 -22.43
C THR A 319 -4.33 24.45 -21.78
N ARG A 320 -5.65 24.39 -22.05
CA ARG A 320 -6.51 23.28 -21.57
C ARG A 320 -6.03 21.87 -21.98
N TRP A 321 -5.11 21.79 -22.94
CA TRP A 321 -4.58 20.54 -23.46
C TRP A 321 -3.07 20.36 -23.25
N LEU A 322 -2.36 21.38 -22.72
CA LEU A 322 -0.91 21.33 -22.49
C LEU A 322 -0.57 21.82 -21.09
N ASP A 323 0.02 20.93 -20.31
CA ASP A 323 0.64 21.20 -19.02
C ASP A 323 2.17 21.10 -19.17
N ALA A 324 2.89 22.09 -18.68
CA ALA A 324 4.35 22.13 -18.72
C ALA A 324 4.92 22.37 -17.32
N GLU A 325 6.03 21.72 -17.03
CA GLU A 325 6.73 21.87 -15.78
C GLU A 325 8.24 21.77 -16.02
N VAL A 326 8.99 22.69 -15.44
CA VAL A 326 10.44 22.74 -15.56
C VAL A 326 11.03 22.60 -14.16
N TYR A 327 12.03 21.76 -14.02
CA TYR A 327 12.80 21.54 -12.82
C TYR A 327 14.26 21.91 -13.06
N LEU A 328 14.87 22.43 -12.01
CA LEU A 328 16.31 22.61 -11.93
C LEU A 328 16.78 21.92 -10.66
N LEU A 329 17.59 20.90 -10.82
CA LEU A 329 18.21 20.19 -9.73
C LEU A 329 19.70 20.55 -9.72
N GLN A 330 20.23 20.86 -8.56
CA GLN A 330 21.67 21.07 -8.34
C GLN A 330 22.13 20.18 -7.19
N SER A 331 23.27 19.55 -7.36
CA SER A 331 23.93 18.76 -6.32
C SER A 331 25.40 19.14 -6.27
N ARG A 332 25.88 19.38 -5.07
CA ARG A 332 27.27 19.75 -4.80
C ARG A 332 27.82 18.84 -3.70
N PRO A 333 28.32 17.64 -4.07
CA PRO A 333 29.07 16.79 -3.16
C PRO A 333 30.36 17.48 -2.76
N GLU A 334 30.82 17.27 -1.54
CA GLU A 334 32.06 17.84 -1.05
C GLU A 334 33.26 17.35 -1.89
N GLY A 335 34.13 18.27 -2.26
CA GLY A 335 35.30 17.95 -3.09
C GLY A 335 35.00 17.64 -4.57
N GLN A 336 33.74 17.75 -5.00
CA GLN A 336 33.36 17.50 -6.37
C GLN A 336 32.73 18.75 -7.03
N PRO A 337 32.78 18.86 -8.35
CA PRO A 337 32.11 19.95 -9.07
C PRO A 337 30.59 19.88 -8.89
N THR A 338 29.96 21.04 -8.90
CA THR A 338 28.49 21.13 -8.85
C THR A 338 27.89 20.52 -10.13
N VAL A 339 27.00 19.58 -9.96
CA VAL A 339 26.22 18.99 -11.04
C VAL A 339 24.87 19.69 -11.10
N THR A 340 24.53 20.24 -12.26
CA THR A 340 23.23 20.85 -12.54
C THR A 340 22.48 19.99 -13.53
N THR A 341 21.26 19.60 -13.18
CA THR A 341 20.39 18.72 -13.98
C THR A 341 19.08 19.45 -14.27
N PRO A 342 18.94 20.15 -15.39
CA PRO A 342 17.66 20.66 -15.85
C PRO A 342 16.77 19.50 -16.31
N LEU A 343 15.47 19.64 -16.04
CA LEU A 343 14.46 18.67 -16.44
C LEU A 343 13.21 19.42 -16.89
N ALA A 344 12.60 18.98 -17.97
CA ALA A 344 11.33 19.49 -18.46
C ALA A 344 10.32 18.36 -18.62
N ASN A 345 9.12 18.56 -18.11
CA ASN A 345 7.97 17.68 -18.29
C ASN A 345 6.90 18.39 -19.11
N LEU A 346 6.46 17.76 -20.17
CA LEU A 346 5.35 18.21 -20.99
C LEU A 346 4.27 17.13 -21.01
N ARG A 347 3.03 17.53 -20.78
CA ARG A 347 1.88 16.62 -20.80
C ARG A 347 0.80 17.19 -21.70
N TRP A 348 0.47 16.47 -22.76
CA TRP A 348 -0.59 16.84 -23.70
C TRP A 348 -1.83 15.99 -23.42
N ARG A 349 -2.95 16.63 -23.17
CA ARG A 349 -4.28 16.01 -23.05
C ARG A 349 -5.02 16.24 -24.37
N LEU A 350 -4.75 15.42 -25.37
CA LEU A 350 -5.31 15.60 -26.71
C LEU A 350 -6.81 15.32 -26.76
N SER A 351 -7.26 14.42 -25.89
CA SER A 351 -8.69 14.17 -25.65
C SER A 351 -8.91 13.65 -24.23
N SER A 352 -10.17 13.37 -23.86
CA SER A 352 -10.48 12.64 -22.61
C SER A 352 -9.95 11.21 -22.59
N HIS A 353 -9.54 10.68 -23.74
CA HIS A 353 -9.12 9.29 -23.93
C HIS A 353 -7.66 9.15 -24.30
N PHE A 354 -7.02 10.20 -24.82
CA PHE A 354 -5.66 10.11 -25.32
C PHE A 354 -4.78 11.23 -24.80
N GLY A 355 -3.65 10.84 -24.22
CA GLY A 355 -2.62 11.73 -23.69
C GLY A 355 -1.24 11.35 -24.18
N LEU A 356 -0.38 12.36 -24.28
CA LEU A 356 1.05 12.21 -24.50
C LEU A 356 1.81 12.84 -23.34
N SER A 357 2.98 12.30 -23.05
CA SER A 357 3.92 12.87 -22.09
C SER A 357 5.32 12.86 -22.65
N GLN A 358 6.08 13.86 -22.31
CA GLN A 358 7.49 13.92 -22.64
C GLN A 358 8.25 14.46 -21.42
N GLN A 359 9.29 13.76 -21.05
CA GLN A 359 10.25 14.22 -20.05
C GLN A 359 11.63 14.29 -20.70
N ILE A 360 12.30 15.38 -20.52
CA ILE A 360 13.66 15.60 -20.99
C ILE A 360 14.52 15.94 -19.79
N VAL A 361 15.54 15.15 -19.53
CA VAL A 361 16.51 15.34 -18.44
C VAL A 361 17.87 15.57 -19.06
N PHE A 362 18.54 16.66 -18.70
CA PHE A 362 19.90 16.93 -19.13
C PHE A 362 20.86 16.55 -18.03
N HIS A 363 21.64 15.50 -18.24
CA HIS A 363 22.68 15.07 -17.31
C HIS A 363 24.06 15.22 -17.95
N HIS A 364 24.93 16.01 -17.33
CA HIS A 364 26.23 16.39 -17.90
C HIS A 364 26.16 16.93 -19.35
N GLY A 365 25.08 17.62 -19.68
CA GLY A 365 24.88 18.19 -21.02
C GLY A 365 24.28 17.22 -22.04
N GLU A 366 24.10 15.95 -21.70
CA GLU A 366 23.48 14.96 -22.57
C GLU A 366 22.00 14.75 -22.23
N PRO A 367 21.09 14.79 -23.21
CA PRO A 367 19.68 14.61 -22.96
C PRO A 367 19.32 13.13 -22.79
N THR A 368 18.55 12.82 -21.75
CA THR A 368 17.75 11.60 -21.63
C THR A 368 16.31 11.97 -21.92
N VAL A 369 15.69 11.31 -22.87
CA VAL A 369 14.31 11.59 -23.29
C VAL A 369 13.42 10.39 -22.97
N LEU A 370 12.35 10.66 -22.25
CA LEU A 370 11.27 9.72 -22.02
C LEU A 370 10.02 10.26 -22.72
N CYS A 371 9.47 9.48 -23.66
CA CYS A 371 8.21 9.79 -24.33
C CYS A 371 7.17 8.76 -23.92
N GLY A 372 6.00 9.23 -23.52
CA GLY A 372 4.88 8.38 -23.13
C GLY A 372 3.63 8.68 -23.95
N ALA A 373 2.84 7.65 -24.17
CA ALA A 373 1.49 7.75 -24.71
C ALA A 373 0.54 6.95 -23.85
N SER A 374 -0.64 7.50 -23.59
CA SER A 374 -1.68 6.81 -22.84
C SER A 374 -3.01 6.85 -23.61
N LEU A 375 -3.66 5.70 -23.68
CA LEU A 375 -4.97 5.57 -24.29
C LEU A 375 -5.94 4.94 -23.27
N ARG A 376 -7.03 5.64 -23.01
CA ARG A 376 -8.11 5.16 -22.15
C ARG A 376 -9.32 4.79 -23.01
N THR A 377 -9.80 3.58 -22.82
CA THR A 377 -11.01 3.05 -23.47
C THR A 377 -12.06 2.67 -22.43
N SER A 378 -13.24 2.26 -22.90
CA SER A 378 -14.31 1.77 -22.00
C SER A 378 -13.96 0.46 -21.27
N PHE A 379 -12.96 -0.28 -21.76
CA PHE A 379 -12.56 -1.58 -21.20
C PHE A 379 -11.14 -1.60 -20.65
N GLY A 380 -10.40 -0.47 -20.75
CA GLY A 380 -9.05 -0.47 -20.21
C GLY A 380 -8.24 0.78 -20.52
N GLU A 381 -7.06 0.81 -19.94
CA GLU A 381 -6.03 1.83 -20.13
C GLU A 381 -4.79 1.16 -20.73
N PHE A 382 -4.20 1.80 -21.71
CA PHE A 382 -2.98 1.36 -22.39
C PHE A 382 -1.94 2.45 -22.24
N GLY A 383 -0.73 2.04 -21.90
CA GLY A 383 0.43 2.93 -21.80
C GLY A 383 1.56 2.42 -22.66
N LEU A 384 2.27 3.35 -23.25
CA LEU A 384 3.51 3.12 -23.98
C LEU A 384 4.50 4.17 -23.50
N ASP A 385 5.64 3.74 -22.97
CA ASP A 385 6.73 4.60 -22.59
C ASP A 385 7.99 4.17 -23.32
N TYR A 386 8.64 5.12 -23.96
CA TYR A 386 9.92 4.92 -24.64
C TYR A 386 10.97 5.84 -24.05
N GLN A 387 12.05 5.26 -23.57
CA GLN A 387 13.15 5.97 -22.96
C GLN A 387 14.43 5.83 -23.80
N ILE A 388 15.04 6.94 -24.11
CA ILE A 388 16.37 7.02 -24.69
C ILE A 388 17.31 7.54 -23.61
N VAL A 389 18.29 6.74 -23.22
CA VAL A 389 19.28 7.10 -22.19
C VAL A 389 20.64 7.21 -22.87
N HIS A 390 21.19 8.42 -22.94
CA HIS A 390 22.53 8.65 -23.50
C HIS A 390 23.63 8.33 -22.49
N GLN A 391 23.39 8.63 -21.22
CA GLN A 391 24.27 8.21 -20.12
C GLN A 391 23.45 7.49 -19.04
N PRO A 392 23.74 6.23 -18.74
CA PRO A 392 23.08 5.54 -17.65
C PRO A 392 23.47 6.20 -16.32
N LEU A 393 22.47 6.50 -15.47
CA LEU A 393 22.69 6.99 -14.11
C LEU A 393 23.44 6.00 -13.23
N GLN A 394 23.52 4.74 -13.67
CA GLN A 394 24.32 3.69 -13.08
C GLN A 394 25.32 3.16 -14.12
N PRO A 395 26.62 3.15 -13.83
CA PRO A 395 27.66 2.68 -14.76
C PRO A 395 27.49 1.23 -15.22
N LEU A 396 26.74 0.43 -14.44
CA LEU A 396 26.45 -0.98 -14.71
C LEU A 396 25.15 -1.21 -15.47
N SER A 397 24.37 -0.16 -15.79
CA SER A 397 23.17 -0.34 -16.58
C SER A 397 23.53 -0.46 -18.07
N PRO A 398 23.33 -1.63 -18.69
CA PRO A 398 23.63 -1.85 -20.10
C PRO A 398 22.59 -1.20 -21.04
N PHE A 399 21.57 -0.51 -20.50
CA PHE A 399 20.42 -0.08 -21.24
C PHE A 399 20.54 1.38 -21.68
N ARG A 400 20.68 1.59 -22.99
CA ARG A 400 20.64 2.91 -23.62
C ARG A 400 19.23 3.32 -24.08
N SER A 401 18.35 2.36 -24.28
CA SER A 401 16.94 2.62 -24.61
C SER A 401 16.07 1.50 -24.04
N ALA A 402 14.82 1.81 -23.76
CA ALA A 402 13.86 0.84 -23.27
C ALA A 402 12.46 1.20 -23.77
N LEU A 403 11.68 0.19 -24.12
CA LEU A 403 10.27 0.34 -24.44
C LEU A 403 9.46 -0.40 -23.38
N ASN A 404 8.57 0.33 -22.72
CA ASN A 404 7.63 -0.23 -21.75
C ASN A 404 6.21 -0.13 -22.31
N LEU A 405 5.54 -1.26 -22.38
CA LEU A 405 4.14 -1.35 -22.76
C LEU A 405 3.34 -1.81 -21.54
N THR A 406 2.30 -1.07 -21.22
CA THR A 406 1.40 -1.42 -20.12
C THR A 406 -0.04 -1.49 -20.60
N ALA A 407 -0.80 -2.44 -20.09
CA ALA A 407 -2.23 -2.50 -20.32
C ALA A 407 -2.93 -2.88 -19.01
N ARG A 408 -3.89 -2.07 -18.61
CA ARG A 408 -4.81 -2.37 -17.52
C ARG A 408 -6.18 -2.58 -18.13
N LEU A 409 -6.68 -3.81 -18.07
CA LEU A 409 -7.94 -4.18 -18.69
C LEU A 409 -8.98 -4.52 -17.62
N GLN A 410 -10.21 -4.10 -17.85
CA GLN A 410 -11.38 -4.47 -17.07
C GLN A 410 -12.33 -5.23 -17.98
N LEU A 411 -12.33 -6.55 -17.85
CA LEU A 411 -13.12 -7.47 -18.69
C LEU A 411 -14.23 -8.10 -17.85
N GLY A 412 -15.30 -7.38 -17.67
CA GLY A 412 -16.36 -7.80 -16.77
C GLY A 412 -15.91 -7.71 -15.29
N SER A 413 -16.09 -8.79 -14.56
CA SER A 413 -15.60 -8.94 -13.18
C SER A 413 -14.09 -9.20 -13.08
N TYR A 414 -13.42 -9.38 -14.21
CA TYR A 414 -12.00 -9.66 -14.28
C TYR A 414 -11.21 -8.38 -14.56
N SER A 415 -10.25 -8.06 -13.70
CA SER A 415 -9.26 -7.01 -13.92
C SER A 415 -7.89 -7.64 -14.20
N THR A 416 -7.17 -7.10 -15.17
CA THR A 416 -5.80 -7.55 -15.43
C THR A 416 -4.88 -6.37 -15.70
N ASN A 417 -3.63 -6.51 -15.23
CA ASN A 417 -2.54 -5.60 -15.56
C ASN A 417 -1.48 -6.42 -16.30
N LEU A 418 -1.10 -5.93 -17.45
CA LEU A 418 -0.06 -6.50 -18.29
C LEU A 418 1.06 -5.49 -18.43
N GLY A 419 2.29 -5.93 -18.35
CA GLY A 419 3.48 -5.13 -18.59
C GLY A 419 4.45 -5.88 -19.47
N THR A 420 5.06 -5.18 -20.41
CA THR A 420 6.13 -5.71 -21.25
C THR A 420 7.23 -4.68 -21.33
N TYR A 421 8.43 -5.09 -21.00
CA TYR A 421 9.61 -4.25 -21.04
C TYR A 421 10.61 -4.82 -22.05
N VAL A 422 10.84 -4.08 -23.12
CA VAL A 422 11.77 -4.47 -24.17
C VAL A 422 13.09 -3.74 -23.94
N ARG A 423 14.15 -4.50 -23.79
CA ARG A 423 15.51 -4.00 -23.58
C ARG A 423 16.20 -3.73 -24.92
N PRO A 424 17.27 -2.90 -24.93
CA PRO A 424 18.01 -2.60 -26.16
C PRO A 424 18.67 -3.81 -26.82
N ASP A 425 18.98 -4.85 -26.07
CA ASP A 425 19.54 -6.11 -26.56
C ASP A 425 18.48 -7.05 -27.18
N GLY A 426 17.22 -6.58 -27.26
CA GLY A 426 16.11 -7.36 -27.78
C GLY A 426 15.52 -8.35 -26.77
N THR A 427 16.04 -8.43 -25.53
CA THR A 427 15.40 -9.22 -24.49
C THR A 427 14.09 -8.59 -24.06
N VAL A 428 13.10 -9.44 -23.77
CA VAL A 428 11.76 -9.01 -23.41
C VAL A 428 11.43 -9.56 -22.04
N ASP A 429 11.20 -8.64 -21.10
CA ASP A 429 10.62 -8.98 -19.82
C ASP A 429 9.12 -8.71 -19.85
N TYR A 430 8.37 -9.56 -19.17
CA TYR A 430 6.92 -9.41 -19.09
C TYR A 430 6.45 -9.61 -17.64
N SER A 431 5.36 -8.95 -17.33
CA SER A 431 4.59 -9.16 -16.11
C SER A 431 3.12 -9.24 -16.45
N ALA A 432 2.43 -10.11 -15.76
CA ALA A 432 0.99 -10.22 -15.86
C ALA A 432 0.42 -10.44 -14.47
N SER A 433 -0.63 -9.71 -14.13
CA SER A 433 -1.41 -9.94 -12.91
C SER A 433 -2.87 -9.74 -13.20
N GLY A 434 -3.74 -10.42 -12.47
CA GLY A 434 -5.17 -10.24 -12.62
C GLY A 434 -5.91 -10.71 -11.38
N SER A 435 -7.11 -10.19 -11.22
CA SER A 435 -8.02 -10.56 -10.14
C SER A 435 -9.45 -10.63 -10.63
N THR A 436 -10.24 -11.46 -9.96
CA THR A 436 -11.68 -11.53 -10.16
C THR A 436 -12.37 -11.88 -8.86
N PHE A 437 -13.57 -11.32 -8.69
CA PHE A 437 -14.47 -11.68 -7.60
C PHE A 437 -15.52 -12.67 -8.09
N LEU A 438 -15.69 -13.74 -7.33
CA LEU A 438 -16.65 -14.79 -7.59
C LEU A 438 -17.59 -14.90 -6.39
N TYR A 439 -18.88 -14.93 -6.64
CA TYR A 439 -19.88 -15.22 -5.64
C TYR A 439 -20.32 -16.68 -5.76
N MET A 440 -20.22 -17.41 -4.68
CA MET A 440 -20.67 -18.80 -4.59
C MET A 440 -21.96 -18.83 -3.76
N GLY A 441 -23.09 -18.98 -4.43
CA GLY A 441 -24.39 -19.04 -3.79
C GLY A 441 -24.60 -20.36 -3.04
N SER A 442 -25.63 -20.39 -2.18
CA SER A 442 -26.02 -21.55 -1.34
C SER A 442 -26.39 -22.82 -2.15
N PHE A 443 -26.65 -22.68 -3.43
CA PHE A 443 -26.96 -23.80 -4.35
C PHE A 443 -25.78 -24.21 -5.25
N GLY A 444 -24.57 -23.79 -4.94
CA GLY A 444 -23.35 -24.21 -5.66
C GLY A 444 -23.11 -23.50 -6.99
N GLY A 445 -23.88 -22.49 -7.34
CA GLY A 445 -23.61 -21.65 -8.52
C GLY A 445 -22.45 -20.69 -8.29
N ILE A 446 -21.48 -20.64 -9.20
CA ILE A 446 -20.41 -19.65 -9.20
C ILE A 446 -20.84 -18.52 -10.14
N GLN A 447 -20.96 -17.30 -9.62
CA GLN A 447 -21.32 -16.13 -10.42
C GLN A 447 -20.23 -15.06 -10.28
N PRO A 448 -19.78 -14.46 -11.39
CA PRO A 448 -18.93 -13.27 -11.33
C PRO A 448 -19.69 -12.14 -10.64
N GLN A 449 -19.04 -11.46 -9.71
CA GLN A 449 -19.65 -10.35 -8.99
C GLN A 449 -19.65 -9.09 -9.87
N GLN A 450 -20.66 -8.98 -10.73
CA GLN A 450 -20.87 -7.82 -11.58
C GLN A 450 -22.33 -7.66 -11.94
N ILE A 451 -22.87 -6.50 -11.63
CA ILE A 451 -24.20 -6.07 -12.06
C ILE A 451 -24.12 -5.50 -13.48
N GLY A 452 -25.04 -5.87 -14.34
CA GLY A 452 -25.14 -5.33 -15.70
C GLY A 452 -24.32 -6.02 -16.79
N GLY A 453 -23.41 -6.95 -16.44
CA GLY A 453 -22.63 -7.74 -17.41
C GLY A 453 -21.64 -6.90 -18.25
N THR A 454 -21.08 -7.51 -19.29
CA THR A 454 -20.06 -6.88 -20.15
C THR A 454 -20.53 -5.66 -20.95
N MET A 455 -21.83 -5.47 -21.12
CA MET A 455 -22.41 -4.32 -21.83
C MET A 455 -22.70 -3.12 -20.91
N ALA A 456 -22.40 -3.23 -19.64
CA ALA A 456 -22.64 -2.15 -18.69
C ALA A 456 -21.64 -1.00 -18.89
N ARG A 457 -22.15 0.23 -19.01
CA ARG A 457 -21.37 1.42 -19.34
C ARG A 457 -21.28 2.43 -18.21
N TYR A 458 -22.25 2.39 -17.29
CA TYR A 458 -22.33 3.33 -16.18
C TYR A 458 -21.64 2.73 -14.97
N VAL A 459 -20.83 3.51 -14.28
CA VAL A 459 -20.09 3.05 -13.11
C VAL A 459 -20.63 3.71 -11.86
N VAL A 460 -21.02 2.91 -10.89
CA VAL A 460 -21.37 3.32 -9.53
C VAL A 460 -20.24 2.83 -8.63
N GLN A 461 -19.61 3.74 -7.93
CA GLN A 461 -18.53 3.46 -6.98
C GLN A 461 -18.98 3.91 -5.59
N GLY A 462 -18.74 3.08 -4.59
CA GLY A 462 -18.96 3.45 -3.20
C GLY A 462 -17.78 3.05 -2.33
N THR A 463 -17.63 3.76 -1.22
CA THR A 463 -16.71 3.41 -0.14
C THR A 463 -17.51 3.19 1.13
N VAL A 464 -17.14 2.16 1.88
CA VAL A 464 -17.74 1.84 3.19
C VAL A 464 -16.66 2.00 4.24
N ARG A 465 -16.92 2.86 5.22
CA ARG A 465 -16.00 3.16 6.31
C ARG A 465 -16.67 3.01 7.67
N ASP A 466 -15.90 2.76 8.70
CA ASP A 466 -16.37 2.88 10.07
C ASP A 466 -16.36 4.36 10.53
N GLU A 467 -16.93 4.65 11.71
CA GLU A 467 -16.92 5.99 12.31
C GLU A 467 -15.50 6.55 12.58
N SER A 468 -14.50 5.70 12.59
CA SER A 468 -13.09 6.08 12.74
C SER A 468 -12.40 6.34 11.39
N GLY A 469 -13.13 6.20 10.28
CA GLY A 469 -12.62 6.38 8.92
C GLY A 469 -11.87 5.16 8.37
N ASN A 470 -11.82 4.03 9.09
CA ASN A 470 -11.18 2.82 8.57
C ASN A 470 -12.07 2.15 7.51
N PRO A 471 -11.47 1.56 6.47
CA PRO A 471 -12.23 0.82 5.47
C PRO A 471 -12.89 -0.43 6.07
N VAL A 472 -14.11 -0.70 5.67
CA VAL A 472 -14.85 -1.89 6.07
C VAL A 472 -14.87 -2.87 4.89
N GLU A 473 -14.06 -3.92 4.98
CA GLU A 473 -13.99 -5.01 4.01
C GLU A 473 -15.17 -5.97 4.20
N GLY A 474 -15.72 -6.51 3.10
CA GLY A 474 -16.79 -7.52 3.16
C GLY A 474 -18.16 -6.98 3.60
N ALA A 475 -18.36 -5.67 3.58
CA ALA A 475 -19.70 -5.08 3.77
C ALA A 475 -20.59 -5.36 2.54
N ALA A 476 -21.80 -5.82 2.77
CA ALA A 476 -22.77 -6.13 1.72
C ALA A 476 -23.63 -4.89 1.42
N VAL A 477 -23.58 -4.44 0.18
CA VAL A 477 -24.36 -3.32 -0.33
C VAL A 477 -25.31 -3.84 -1.41
N LYS A 478 -26.60 -3.58 -1.28
CA LYS A 478 -27.64 -3.92 -2.28
C LYS A 478 -27.87 -2.74 -3.21
N LEU A 479 -27.72 -2.98 -4.51
CA LEU A 479 -28.23 -2.09 -5.55
C LEU A 479 -29.45 -2.78 -6.18
N ASN A 480 -30.64 -2.20 -5.97
CA ASN A 480 -31.91 -2.88 -6.20
C ASN A 480 -31.90 -4.25 -5.47
N ASP A 481 -32.00 -5.35 -6.19
CA ASP A 481 -32.03 -6.72 -5.64
C ASP A 481 -30.66 -7.41 -5.66
N GLU A 482 -29.62 -6.76 -6.19
CA GLU A 482 -28.31 -7.37 -6.33
C GLU A 482 -27.34 -6.93 -5.26
N VAL A 483 -26.61 -7.88 -4.67
CA VAL A 483 -25.66 -7.65 -3.58
C VAL A 483 -24.24 -7.54 -4.12
N VAL A 484 -23.51 -6.52 -3.65
CA VAL A 484 -22.10 -6.29 -3.92
C VAL A 484 -21.33 -6.21 -2.60
N TYR A 485 -20.13 -6.70 -2.58
CA TYR A 485 -19.28 -6.66 -1.38
C TYR A 485 -18.10 -5.72 -1.57
N THR A 486 -17.70 -5.08 -0.47
CA THR A 486 -16.53 -4.21 -0.45
C THR A 486 -15.23 -5.00 -0.40
N ASN A 487 -14.19 -4.46 -1.06
CA ASN A 487 -12.82 -4.96 -1.02
C ASN A 487 -12.09 -4.52 0.26
N SER A 488 -10.80 -4.86 0.37
CA SER A 488 -9.94 -4.50 1.52
C SER A 488 -9.74 -2.98 1.72
N ALA A 489 -9.98 -2.17 0.69
CA ALA A 489 -10.00 -0.71 0.79
C ALA A 489 -11.38 -0.16 1.19
N GLY A 490 -12.36 -1.03 1.48
CA GLY A 490 -13.75 -0.66 1.75
C GLY A 490 -14.49 -0.20 0.50
N GLU A 491 -13.96 -0.44 -0.69
CA GLU A 491 -14.54 0.04 -1.95
C GLU A 491 -15.35 -1.06 -2.63
N PHE A 492 -16.40 -0.64 -3.32
CA PHE A 492 -17.11 -1.49 -4.27
C PHE A 492 -17.37 -0.73 -5.57
N PHE A 493 -17.36 -1.47 -6.67
CA PHE A 493 -17.60 -0.97 -8.01
C PHE A 493 -18.71 -1.78 -8.65
N VAL A 494 -19.70 -1.10 -9.19
CA VAL A 494 -20.80 -1.71 -9.91
C VAL A 494 -20.91 -1.10 -11.28
N ARG A 495 -20.96 -1.93 -12.32
CA ARG A 495 -21.29 -1.46 -13.66
C ARG A 495 -22.75 -1.79 -13.95
N VAL A 496 -23.50 -0.76 -14.32
CA VAL A 496 -24.93 -0.88 -14.63
C VAL A 496 -25.19 -0.55 -16.10
N LYS A 497 -26.25 -1.13 -16.66
CA LYS A 497 -26.58 -0.98 -18.09
C LYS A 497 -27.30 0.32 -18.42
N HIS A 498 -28.13 0.79 -17.51
CA HIS A 498 -29.08 1.87 -17.79
C HIS A 498 -28.76 3.11 -16.95
N PRO A 499 -28.94 4.32 -17.51
CA PRO A 499 -28.81 5.56 -16.74
C PRO A 499 -30.10 5.81 -15.94
N GLU A 500 -30.26 5.11 -14.83
CA GLU A 500 -31.46 5.20 -14.00
C GLU A 500 -31.12 5.39 -12.53
N ARG A 501 -32.17 5.50 -11.73
CA ARG A 501 -32.05 5.57 -10.28
C ARG A 501 -32.06 4.16 -9.71
N TYR A 502 -31.03 3.83 -8.96
CA TYR A 502 -30.86 2.56 -8.26
C TYR A 502 -31.19 2.76 -6.78
N THR A 503 -31.99 1.87 -6.22
CA THR A 503 -32.19 1.83 -4.76
C THR A 503 -30.96 1.23 -4.13
N LEU A 504 -30.46 1.89 -3.08
CA LEU A 504 -29.31 1.43 -2.35
C LEU A 504 -29.72 1.08 -0.92
N ALA A 505 -29.34 -0.09 -0.47
CA ALA A 505 -29.51 -0.54 0.90
C ALA A 505 -28.22 -1.23 1.40
N VAL A 506 -27.98 -1.18 2.69
CA VAL A 506 -26.88 -1.89 3.33
C VAL A 506 -27.44 -3.13 4.02
N ALA A 507 -27.05 -4.30 3.56
CA ALA A 507 -27.52 -5.58 4.08
C ALA A 507 -26.59 -6.05 5.21
N THR A 508 -26.76 -5.47 6.39
CA THR A 508 -25.87 -5.75 7.53
C THR A 508 -25.91 -7.22 7.99
N GLU A 509 -26.99 -7.91 7.71
CA GLU A 509 -27.18 -9.33 7.97
C GLU A 509 -26.39 -10.24 7.02
N GLU A 510 -25.99 -9.71 5.87
CA GLU A 510 -25.21 -10.41 4.84
C GLU A 510 -23.72 -10.09 4.89
N PHE A 511 -23.27 -9.31 5.88
CA PHE A 511 -21.85 -8.96 6.01
C PHE A 511 -20.97 -10.18 6.21
N LEU A 512 -19.86 -10.19 5.50
CA LEU A 512 -18.85 -11.24 5.61
C LEU A 512 -17.96 -11.08 6.86
N LEU A 513 -18.03 -9.90 7.48
CA LEU A 513 -17.30 -9.59 8.71
C LEU A 513 -18.05 -10.06 9.95
N PRO A 514 -17.36 -10.61 10.94
CA PRO A 514 -17.97 -10.93 12.22
C PRO A 514 -18.39 -9.66 12.98
N GLY A 515 -19.48 -9.77 13.72
CA GLY A 515 -20.01 -8.69 14.55
C GLY A 515 -21.35 -8.15 14.04
N ARG A 516 -21.96 -7.32 14.87
CA ARG A 516 -23.17 -6.58 14.49
C ARG A 516 -22.78 -5.20 13.98
N TRP A 517 -23.40 -4.78 12.90
CA TRP A 517 -23.14 -3.50 12.28
C TRP A 517 -24.41 -2.68 12.18
N GLU A 518 -24.31 -1.40 12.40
CA GLU A 518 -25.39 -0.42 12.24
C GLU A 518 -24.99 0.60 11.18
N VAL A 519 -25.97 0.99 10.36
CA VAL A 519 -25.77 2.04 9.37
C VAL A 519 -25.89 3.39 10.05
N VAL A 520 -24.83 4.17 10.04
CA VAL A 520 -24.82 5.54 10.56
C VAL A 520 -25.26 6.51 9.46
N SER A 521 -24.72 6.32 8.26
CA SER A 521 -25.05 7.14 7.09
C SER A 521 -24.93 6.33 5.82
N ALA A 522 -25.96 6.34 5.00
CA ALA A 522 -25.94 5.79 3.64
C ALA A 522 -26.96 6.53 2.76
N PRO A 523 -26.68 6.76 1.48
CA PRO A 523 -27.70 7.24 0.55
C PRO A 523 -28.72 6.12 0.31
N THR A 524 -29.98 6.48 0.18
CA THR A 524 -31.05 5.52 -0.12
C THR A 524 -31.18 5.23 -1.61
N THR A 525 -30.70 6.13 -2.44
CA THR A 525 -30.70 5.99 -3.90
C THR A 525 -29.46 6.59 -4.52
N VAL A 526 -29.02 5.98 -5.62
CA VAL A 526 -27.90 6.43 -6.44
C VAL A 526 -28.36 6.56 -7.87
N VAL A 527 -27.95 7.64 -8.55
CA VAL A 527 -28.34 7.89 -9.94
C VAL A 527 -27.12 7.77 -10.83
N ALA A 528 -27.12 6.80 -11.72
CA ALA A 528 -26.09 6.64 -12.76
C ALA A 528 -26.52 7.44 -14.00
N THR A 529 -25.97 8.64 -14.20
CA THR A 529 -26.44 9.56 -15.26
C THR A 529 -25.52 9.70 -16.45
N ASN A 530 -24.24 9.38 -16.32
CA ASN A 530 -23.25 9.67 -17.37
C ASN A 530 -22.24 8.53 -17.50
N GLU A 531 -22.03 8.05 -18.71
CA GLU A 531 -21.01 7.03 -19.02
C GLU A 531 -19.56 7.49 -18.70
N LYS A 532 -19.34 8.80 -18.66
CA LYS A 532 -18.02 9.40 -18.42
C LYS A 532 -17.79 9.81 -16.97
N GLN A 533 -18.82 9.74 -16.14
CA GLN A 533 -18.75 10.21 -14.76
C GLN A 533 -19.05 9.06 -13.81
N VAL A 534 -18.09 8.77 -12.96
CA VAL A 534 -18.28 7.82 -11.86
C VAL A 534 -19.16 8.50 -10.81
N THR A 535 -20.28 7.87 -10.48
CA THR A 535 -21.08 8.31 -9.33
C THR A 535 -20.43 7.74 -8.07
N ALA A 536 -19.79 8.60 -7.29
CA ALA A 536 -19.11 8.21 -6.05
C ALA A 536 -19.93 8.65 -4.83
N PHE A 537 -19.97 7.78 -3.80
CA PHE A 537 -20.61 8.07 -2.51
C PHE A 537 -19.96 7.29 -1.37
N GLU A 538 -20.23 7.70 -0.15
CA GLU A 538 -19.69 7.08 1.05
C GLU A 538 -20.82 6.55 1.93
N ILE A 539 -20.56 5.38 2.53
CA ILE A 539 -21.41 4.75 3.54
C ILE A 539 -20.61 4.68 4.84
N VAL A 540 -21.20 5.14 5.92
CA VAL A 540 -20.58 5.09 7.24
C VAL A 540 -21.32 4.08 8.11
N LEU A 541 -20.54 3.17 8.70
CA LEU A 541 -21.03 2.12 9.56
C LEU A 541 -20.49 2.27 10.98
N ARG A 542 -21.23 1.75 11.93
CA ARG A 542 -20.78 1.59 13.32
C ARG A 542 -20.89 0.14 13.73
N ARG A 543 -19.86 -0.33 14.41
CA ARG A 543 -19.94 -1.65 15.05
C ARG A 543 -20.85 -1.56 16.27
N ALA A 544 -21.93 -2.32 16.27
CA ALA A 544 -22.81 -2.40 17.42
C ALA A 544 -22.10 -3.08 18.60
N PRO A 545 -22.40 -2.68 19.83
CA PRO A 545 -21.77 -3.23 21.02
C PRO A 545 -22.05 -4.73 21.25
#